data_3304b43e454b64fdef576a50f0766186
#
_entry.id   3304b43e454b64fdef576a50f0766186
#
_cell.length_a   1.000
_cell.length_b   1.000
_cell.length_c   1.000
_cell.angle_alpha   90.00
_cell.angle_beta   90.00
_cell.angle_gamma   90.00
#
_symmetry.space_group_name_H-M   'P 1'
#
loop_
_entity.id
_entity.type
_entity.pdbx_description
1 polymer ?
#
loop_
_entity_poly.entity_id
_entity_poly.type
_entity_poly.pdbx_seq_one_letter_code
_entity_poly.pdbx_strand_id
1 'polypeptide(L)'
;MSRGLGDVYKRQGLHNADVFFEKLFLWITGGQVAKTVNLVYLSAFYMIAYVAYFVLRQLRIKEWLSTGGALVYAFLPFIFIRGIGHIVLSCYYFVPLAVLMCIWLYEDERFMLPGKGFFKYKRNYAGFIMAFLIASEGIGYWQIFACFFLMVAMLTALLRTKDWNYLKRGCISILSVIVCVVISIIPEIFYRIVHGGTGLEGRIRSIADSETYCLKIIQLLLPVNGHGIRPLEKLIYAYNEYVPCVNENWTAYIGIVGAVGFLFLLVWLFTRRKNESTLTKRLTVLADLNICGILLATMGGFGSIIFMTGIEIIRGYNRISVFIGFFAITAVCLLLNEWEGKIAKTVWKCVYMGGVALVMLFAIWEQNPSVSFNFESNKEEWISDADFFARVDAVMDEDDSIFQLPYAEYPEGDIQNDMGHLSHYIGYLHSDKLKWSFGTTDGSDTDIWYEQTASLPVDKMIQEILSKGFDGLYINRDAYEEPEWTALEKSVQEYTGVTPVVSNDERLVFYKLR
;
A
#
# COMPACT_ATOMS: atom_id res chain seq x y z
N MET A 1 -9.29 16.92 23.72
CA MET A 1 -9.69 16.26 22.49
C MET A 1 -8.56 16.00 21.49
N SER A 2 -7.51 16.80 21.37
CA SER A 2 -6.36 16.52 20.49
C SER A 2 -5.51 15.27 20.83
N ARG A 3 -5.93 14.45 21.79
CA ARG A 3 -5.27 13.16 22.09
C ARG A 3 -5.53 12.07 21.04
N GLY A 4 -6.56 12.23 20.18
CA GLY A 4 -6.96 11.20 19.21
C GLY A 4 -5.90 10.89 18.15
N LEU A 5 -5.36 11.88 17.46
CA LEU A 5 -4.33 11.66 16.41
C LEU A 5 -3.02 11.12 17.00
N GLY A 6 -2.56 11.67 18.13
CA GLY A 6 -1.38 11.14 18.82
C GLY A 6 -1.55 9.67 19.25
N ASP A 7 -2.76 9.25 19.55
CA ASP A 7 -3.06 7.88 19.95
C ASP A 7 -3.22 6.93 18.75
N VAL A 8 -3.75 7.39 17.61
CA VAL A 8 -3.81 6.61 16.36
C VAL A 8 -2.39 6.33 15.84
N TYR A 9 -1.51 7.33 15.81
CA TYR A 9 -0.10 7.13 15.44
C TYR A 9 0.67 6.21 16.40
N LYS A 10 0.31 6.17 17.68
CA LYS A 10 0.89 5.24 18.65
C LYS A 10 0.39 3.79 18.50
N ARG A 11 -0.68 3.55 17.74
CA ARG A 11 -1.35 2.25 17.63
C ARG A 11 -1.00 1.42 16.40
N GLN A 12 -0.21 1.96 15.45
CA GLN A 12 0.14 1.26 14.22
C GLN A 12 1.44 0.46 14.39
N GLY A 13 1.33 -0.73 15.01
CA GLY A 13 2.50 -1.57 15.35
C GLY A 13 3.16 -2.33 14.20
N LEU A 14 2.53 -2.45 13.00
CA LEU A 14 3.05 -3.26 11.90
C LEU A 14 3.89 -2.49 10.85
N HIS A 15 4.02 -1.16 10.99
CA HIS A 15 4.65 -0.28 9.99
C HIS A 15 6.03 0.23 10.41
N ASN A 16 6.80 -0.54 11.14
CA ASN A 16 8.04 -0.04 11.76
C ASN A 16 9.04 0.54 10.76
N ALA A 17 9.17 -0.05 9.56
CA ALA A 17 10.04 0.47 8.51
C ALA A 17 9.49 1.78 7.92
N ASP A 18 8.19 1.83 7.62
CA ASP A 18 7.54 3.00 7.04
C ASP A 18 7.60 4.17 8.02
N VAL A 19 7.23 3.95 9.30
CA VAL A 19 7.33 4.94 10.38
C VAL A 19 8.77 5.42 10.60
N PHE A 20 9.76 4.54 10.45
CA PHE A 20 11.17 4.95 10.53
C PHE A 20 11.53 5.94 9.41
N PHE A 21 11.15 5.65 8.15
CA PHE A 21 11.40 6.55 7.03
C PHE A 21 10.61 7.84 7.15
N GLU A 22 9.34 7.79 7.57
CA GLU A 22 8.51 8.97 7.82
C GLU A 22 9.16 9.88 8.86
N LYS A 23 9.58 9.36 10.03
CA LYS A 23 10.25 10.15 11.06
C LYS A 23 11.60 10.70 10.61
N LEU A 24 12.37 9.91 9.85
CA LEU A 24 13.64 10.35 9.30
C LEU A 24 13.44 11.54 8.34
N PHE A 25 12.50 11.43 7.41
CA PHE A 25 12.21 12.50 6.46
C PHE A 25 11.50 13.69 7.12
N LEU A 26 10.66 13.47 8.11
CA LEU A 26 10.06 14.56 8.91
C LEU A 26 11.14 15.39 9.60
N TRP A 27 12.15 14.75 10.16
CA TRP A 27 13.30 15.43 10.72
C TRP A 27 14.10 16.21 9.66
N ILE A 28 14.35 15.61 8.48
CA ILE A 28 15.07 16.25 7.37
C ILE A 28 14.31 17.46 6.82
N THR A 29 12.98 17.41 6.75
CA THR A 29 12.13 18.48 6.21
C THR A 29 11.80 19.57 7.23
N GLY A 30 12.29 19.44 8.48
CA GLY A 30 11.97 20.40 9.54
C GLY A 30 10.49 20.41 9.94
N GLY A 31 9.83 19.25 9.91
CA GLY A 31 8.42 19.09 10.32
C GLY A 31 7.38 19.30 9.19
N GLN A 32 7.82 19.55 7.96
CA GLN A 32 6.90 19.80 6.84
C GLN A 32 6.27 18.51 6.34
N VAL A 33 5.04 18.23 6.75
CA VAL A 33 4.33 16.96 6.50
C VAL A 33 4.19 16.66 5.00
N ALA A 34 3.71 17.60 4.19
CA ALA A 34 3.52 17.41 2.75
C ALA A 34 4.83 17.04 2.02
N LYS A 35 5.95 17.71 2.38
CA LYS A 35 7.27 17.36 1.83
C LYS A 35 7.74 16.00 2.30
N THR A 36 7.47 15.65 3.55
CA THR A 36 7.80 14.35 4.13
C THR A 36 7.13 13.22 3.37
N VAL A 37 5.82 13.29 3.18
CA VAL A 37 5.04 12.28 2.44
C VAL A 37 5.55 12.11 1.01
N ASN A 38 5.83 13.21 0.30
CA ASN A 38 6.40 13.16 -1.04
C ASN A 38 7.78 12.49 -1.05
N LEU A 39 8.65 12.77 -0.07
CA LEU A 39 9.97 12.14 0.03
C LEU A 39 9.87 10.65 0.35
N VAL A 40 8.97 10.25 1.24
CA VAL A 40 8.69 8.82 1.51
C VAL A 40 8.26 8.12 0.22
N TYR A 41 7.30 8.69 -0.51
CA TYR A 41 6.81 8.12 -1.76
C TYR A 41 7.93 8.01 -2.83
N LEU A 42 8.71 9.05 -3.04
CA LEU A 42 9.82 9.03 -3.99
C LEU A 42 10.91 8.03 -3.57
N SER A 43 11.18 7.93 -2.26
CA SER A 43 12.15 6.96 -1.75
C SER A 43 11.71 5.51 -1.96
N ALA A 44 10.40 5.26 -2.06
CA ALA A 44 9.87 3.91 -2.29
C ALA A 44 10.36 3.33 -3.62
N PHE A 45 10.37 4.11 -4.70
CA PHE A 45 10.92 3.66 -5.99
C PHE A 45 12.38 3.24 -5.86
N TYR A 46 13.17 4.05 -5.17
CA TYR A 46 14.59 3.77 -4.97
C TYR A 46 14.82 2.51 -4.12
N MET A 47 14.10 2.38 -3.00
CA MET A 47 14.24 1.24 -2.09
C MET A 47 13.80 -0.06 -2.75
N ILE A 48 12.67 -0.06 -3.46
CA ILE A 48 12.17 -1.24 -4.21
C ILE A 48 13.20 -1.65 -5.27
N ALA A 49 13.72 -0.69 -6.05
CA ALA A 49 14.74 -0.96 -7.06
C ALA A 49 16.01 -1.54 -6.44
N TYR A 50 16.49 -0.96 -5.33
CA TYR A 50 17.71 -1.41 -4.67
C TYR A 50 17.59 -2.83 -4.12
N VAL A 51 16.48 -3.14 -3.45
CA VAL A 51 16.23 -4.48 -2.90
C VAL A 51 16.04 -5.52 -4.01
N ALA A 52 15.29 -5.18 -5.05
CA ALA A 52 15.13 -6.04 -6.23
C ALA A 52 16.48 -6.30 -6.92
N TYR A 53 17.29 -5.26 -7.13
CA TYR A 53 18.66 -5.38 -7.66
C TYR A 53 19.49 -6.32 -6.78
N PHE A 54 19.52 -6.09 -5.46
CA PHE A 54 20.24 -6.95 -4.53
C PHE A 54 19.83 -8.43 -4.69
N VAL A 55 18.54 -8.72 -4.74
CA VAL A 55 18.04 -10.09 -4.90
C VAL A 55 18.47 -10.70 -6.24
N LEU A 56 18.31 -9.99 -7.34
CA LEU A 56 18.73 -10.45 -8.66
C LEU A 56 20.25 -10.73 -8.71
N ARG A 57 21.06 -9.92 -8.02
CA ARG A 57 22.51 -10.18 -7.86
C ARG A 57 22.80 -11.43 -7.03
N GLN A 58 22.02 -11.71 -5.95
CA GLN A 58 22.14 -12.96 -5.19
C GLN A 58 21.85 -14.19 -6.05
N LEU A 59 21.02 -14.05 -7.07
CA LEU A 59 20.73 -15.09 -8.06
C LEU A 59 21.80 -15.16 -9.17
N ARG A 60 22.91 -14.43 -9.05
CA ARG A 60 24.03 -14.38 -10.01
C ARG A 60 23.63 -13.90 -11.42
N ILE A 61 22.57 -13.10 -11.50
CA ILE A 61 22.23 -12.38 -12.74
C ILE A 61 23.24 -11.26 -12.92
N LYS A 62 23.66 -11.00 -14.15
CA LYS A 62 24.63 -9.95 -14.48
C LYS A 62 24.12 -8.59 -14.05
N GLU A 63 25.05 -7.70 -13.72
CA GLU A 63 24.77 -6.40 -13.13
C GLU A 63 23.79 -5.55 -13.94
N TRP A 64 24.06 -5.39 -15.23
CA TRP A 64 23.21 -4.60 -16.11
C TRP A 64 21.78 -5.15 -16.26
N LEU A 65 21.62 -6.50 -16.32
CA LEU A 65 20.31 -7.16 -16.32
C LEU A 65 19.60 -7.01 -14.97
N SER A 66 20.35 -7.10 -13.88
CA SER A 66 19.82 -6.90 -12.53
C SER A 66 19.32 -5.46 -12.34
N THR A 67 20.06 -4.48 -12.88
CA THR A 67 19.64 -3.07 -12.85
C THR A 67 18.37 -2.86 -13.67
N GLY A 68 18.33 -3.35 -14.91
CA GLY A 68 17.16 -3.23 -15.78
C GLY A 68 15.92 -3.91 -15.19
N GLY A 69 16.06 -5.16 -14.72
CA GLY A 69 14.96 -5.90 -14.10
C GLY A 69 14.47 -5.25 -12.80
N ALA A 70 15.37 -4.70 -12.00
CA ALA A 70 15.04 -3.98 -10.78
C ALA A 70 14.26 -2.69 -11.05
N LEU A 71 14.65 -1.93 -12.07
CA LEU A 71 13.93 -0.73 -12.50
C LEU A 71 12.55 -1.09 -13.07
N VAL A 72 12.46 -2.09 -13.95
CA VAL A 72 11.15 -2.57 -14.45
C VAL A 72 10.23 -2.96 -13.30
N TYR A 73 10.75 -3.61 -12.25
CA TYR A 73 9.96 -3.97 -11.08
C TYR A 73 9.56 -2.76 -10.21
N ALA A 74 10.46 -1.82 -9.97
CA ALA A 74 10.17 -0.64 -9.16
C ALA A 74 9.16 0.31 -9.80
N PHE A 75 9.07 0.30 -11.13
CA PHE A 75 8.13 1.10 -11.91
C PHE A 75 6.86 0.34 -12.29
N LEU A 76 6.49 -0.73 -11.57
CA LEU A 76 5.20 -1.38 -11.78
C LEU A 76 4.05 -0.39 -11.57
N PRO A 77 2.98 -0.45 -12.38
CA PRO A 77 1.84 0.46 -12.27
C PRO A 77 1.22 0.52 -10.88
N PHE A 78 1.36 -0.54 -10.10
CA PHE A 78 0.87 -0.62 -8.72
C PHE A 78 1.33 0.56 -7.85
N ILE A 79 2.62 0.96 -7.93
CA ILE A 79 3.14 2.06 -7.11
C ILE A 79 2.56 3.41 -7.51
N PHE A 80 2.36 3.66 -8.81
CA PHE A 80 1.80 4.91 -9.31
C PHE A 80 0.33 5.06 -8.93
N ILE A 81 -0.44 3.98 -9.07
CA ILE A 81 -1.88 4.00 -8.89
C ILE A 81 -2.25 4.00 -7.41
N ARG A 82 -1.52 3.26 -6.57
CA ARG A 82 -1.67 3.36 -5.11
C ARG A 82 -1.20 4.72 -4.61
N GLY A 83 -0.14 5.23 -5.16
CA GLY A 83 0.35 6.59 -4.94
C GLY A 83 0.46 6.98 -3.48
N ILE A 84 0.30 8.28 -3.22
CA ILE A 84 0.33 8.86 -1.88
C ILE A 84 -0.91 8.47 -1.07
N GLY A 85 -2.09 8.32 -1.71
CA GLY A 85 -3.33 7.97 -1.01
C GLY A 85 -3.30 6.60 -0.33
N HIS A 86 -2.45 5.69 -0.80
CA HIS A 86 -2.20 4.38 -0.18
C HIS A 86 -0.70 4.14 -0.01
N ILE A 87 0.02 5.11 0.56
CA ILE A 87 1.48 5.14 0.62
C ILE A 87 2.08 3.86 1.22
N VAL A 88 1.46 3.31 2.25
CA VAL A 88 1.91 2.05 2.90
C VAL A 88 1.83 0.86 1.95
N LEU A 89 0.86 0.83 1.04
CA LEU A 89 0.78 -0.20 -0.02
C LEU A 89 1.79 0.06 -1.13
N SER A 90 2.10 1.33 -1.41
CA SER A 90 3.15 1.69 -2.37
C SER A 90 4.55 1.29 -1.89
N CYS A 91 4.74 1.12 -0.59
CA CYS A 91 5.99 0.72 0.05
C CYS A 91 6.09 -0.81 0.15
N TYR A 92 6.38 -1.53 -0.94
CA TYR A 92 6.59 -2.98 -0.97
C TYR A 92 8.08 -3.35 -1.14
N TYR A 93 8.92 -2.74 -0.31
CA TYR A 93 10.40 -2.79 -0.42
C TYR A 93 10.95 -4.21 -0.32
N PHE A 94 10.43 -5.03 0.61
CA PHE A 94 11.03 -6.29 1.00
C PHE A 94 10.34 -7.52 0.40
N VAL A 95 9.34 -7.33 -0.47
CA VAL A 95 8.74 -8.40 -1.27
C VAL A 95 9.81 -9.24 -2.00
N PRO A 96 10.84 -8.65 -2.66
CA PRO A 96 11.88 -9.44 -3.30
C PRO A 96 12.67 -10.33 -2.32
N LEU A 97 12.85 -9.92 -1.05
CA LEU A 97 13.55 -10.73 -0.04
C LEU A 97 12.76 -12.00 0.30
N ALA A 98 11.43 -11.91 0.40
CA ALA A 98 10.59 -13.07 0.61
C ALA A 98 10.73 -14.09 -0.52
N VAL A 99 10.82 -13.62 -1.77
CA VAL A 99 11.05 -14.47 -2.95
C VAL A 99 12.43 -15.11 -2.90
N LEU A 100 13.45 -14.37 -2.49
CA LEU A 100 14.80 -14.92 -2.31
C LEU A 100 14.83 -16.03 -1.24
N MET A 101 14.12 -15.85 -0.13
CA MET A 101 14.00 -16.89 0.90
C MET A 101 13.33 -18.16 0.34
N CYS A 102 12.28 -18.03 -0.46
CA CYS A 102 11.64 -19.17 -1.13
C CYS A 102 12.60 -19.90 -2.07
N ILE A 103 13.38 -19.17 -2.88
CA ILE A 103 14.37 -19.75 -3.79
C ILE A 103 15.48 -20.46 -2.99
N TRP A 104 16.01 -19.83 -1.94
CA TRP A 104 17.04 -20.44 -1.11
C TRP A 104 16.53 -21.68 -0.36
N LEU A 105 15.28 -21.66 0.10
CA LEU A 105 14.66 -22.83 0.72
C LEU A 105 14.65 -24.03 -0.24
N TYR A 106 14.46 -23.78 -1.54
CA TYR A 106 14.36 -24.82 -2.56
C TYR A 106 15.75 -25.28 -3.07
N GLU A 107 16.71 -24.35 -3.29
CA GLU A 107 18.00 -24.69 -3.92
C GLU A 107 19.15 -24.98 -2.95
N ASP A 108 19.09 -24.46 -1.72
CA ASP A 108 20.18 -24.56 -0.74
C ASP A 108 19.80 -25.47 0.43
N GLU A 109 20.29 -26.70 0.41
CA GLU A 109 19.96 -27.73 1.39
C GLU A 109 20.35 -27.37 2.84
N ARG A 110 21.28 -26.43 3.04
CA ARG A 110 21.72 -25.96 4.37
C ARG A 110 20.91 -24.81 4.91
N PHE A 111 20.20 -24.07 4.03
CA PHE A 111 19.44 -22.90 4.44
C PHE A 111 18.34 -23.30 5.43
N MET A 112 18.36 -22.72 6.63
CA MET A 112 17.43 -22.97 7.73
C MET A 112 17.32 -24.43 8.16
N LEU A 113 18.35 -25.28 7.90
CA LEU A 113 18.37 -26.66 8.36
C LEU A 113 18.87 -26.72 9.81
N PRO A 114 18.07 -27.21 10.79
CA PRO A 114 18.49 -27.33 12.18
C PRO A 114 19.57 -28.39 12.34
N GLY A 115 20.53 -28.13 13.21
CA GLY A 115 21.60 -29.08 13.51
C GLY A 115 22.95 -28.43 13.86
N LYS A 116 24.00 -29.23 13.93
CA LYS A 116 25.36 -28.74 14.22
C LYS A 116 25.81 -27.75 13.12
N GLY A 117 26.16 -26.55 13.53
CA GLY A 117 26.59 -25.49 12.60
C GLY A 117 25.50 -24.59 12.06
N PHE A 118 24.24 -24.70 12.50
CA PHE A 118 23.14 -23.85 12.12
C PHE A 118 23.49 -22.36 12.23
N PHE A 119 24.01 -21.93 13.37
CA PHE A 119 24.45 -20.54 13.60
C PHE A 119 25.82 -20.19 13.00
N LYS A 120 26.52 -21.16 12.35
CA LYS A 120 27.76 -20.86 11.60
C LYS A 120 27.50 -20.60 10.11
N TYR A 121 26.32 -20.92 9.62
CA TYR A 121 25.97 -20.78 8.21
C TYR A 121 25.47 -19.37 7.91
N LYS A 122 26.24 -18.60 7.15
CA LYS A 122 25.98 -17.16 6.91
C LYS A 122 24.59 -16.87 6.32
N ARG A 123 24.07 -17.77 5.46
CA ARG A 123 22.73 -17.58 4.88
C ARG A 123 21.61 -17.67 5.92
N ASN A 124 21.78 -18.39 7.03
CA ASN A 124 20.78 -18.42 8.09
C ASN A 124 20.66 -17.05 8.78
N TYR A 125 21.80 -16.37 9.04
CA TYR A 125 21.75 -15.00 9.55
C TYR A 125 21.09 -14.05 8.54
N ALA A 126 21.44 -14.17 7.26
CA ALA A 126 20.78 -13.38 6.22
C ALA A 126 19.26 -13.66 6.18
N GLY A 127 18.85 -14.92 6.37
CA GLY A 127 17.45 -15.31 6.45
C GLY A 127 16.71 -14.67 7.63
N PHE A 128 17.35 -14.61 8.83
CA PHE A 128 16.75 -13.90 9.97
C PHE A 128 16.66 -12.40 9.75
N ILE A 129 17.69 -11.79 9.14
CA ILE A 129 17.64 -10.37 8.78
C ILE A 129 16.53 -10.11 7.77
N MET A 130 16.39 -10.95 6.73
CA MET A 130 15.30 -10.84 5.76
C MET A 130 13.93 -11.01 6.43
N ALA A 131 13.78 -11.98 7.34
CA ALA A 131 12.55 -12.19 8.10
C ALA A 131 12.19 -10.95 8.93
N PHE A 132 13.16 -10.32 9.59
CA PHE A 132 12.97 -9.06 10.32
C PHE A 132 12.54 -7.90 9.41
N LEU A 133 13.21 -7.73 8.26
CA LEU A 133 12.86 -6.68 7.29
C LEU A 133 11.45 -6.90 6.72
N ILE A 134 11.10 -8.13 6.32
CA ILE A 134 9.75 -8.48 5.85
C ILE A 134 8.70 -8.21 6.94
N ALA A 135 9.01 -8.52 8.20
CA ALA A 135 8.11 -8.31 9.32
C ALA A 135 7.91 -6.83 9.67
N SER A 136 8.84 -5.95 9.28
CA SER A 136 8.79 -4.51 9.55
C SER A 136 8.04 -3.69 8.52
N GLU A 137 7.58 -4.28 7.42
CA GLU A 137 6.98 -3.62 6.26
C GLU A 137 5.45 -3.72 6.25
N GLY A 138 4.79 -2.61 5.94
CA GLY A 138 3.36 -2.59 5.57
C GLY A 138 2.37 -3.05 6.65
N ILE A 139 1.11 -3.23 6.22
CA ILE A 139 -0.05 -3.49 7.08
C ILE A 139 -0.43 -4.98 7.21
N GLY A 140 0.54 -5.86 7.16
CA GLY A 140 0.31 -7.31 7.33
C GLY A 140 0.16 -8.11 6.03
N TYR A 141 -0.17 -7.47 4.88
CA TYR A 141 -0.31 -8.17 3.60
C TYR A 141 0.98 -8.86 3.16
N TRP A 142 2.09 -8.14 3.20
CA TRP A 142 3.38 -8.64 2.72
C TRP A 142 3.88 -9.82 3.55
N GLN A 143 3.70 -9.76 4.88
CA GLN A 143 4.07 -10.81 5.81
C GLN A 143 3.26 -12.09 5.59
N ILE A 144 1.95 -11.95 5.41
CA ILE A 144 1.06 -13.10 5.22
C ILE A 144 1.35 -13.75 3.87
N PHE A 145 1.50 -12.96 2.79
CA PHE A 145 1.88 -13.50 1.48
C PHE A 145 3.27 -14.13 1.51
N ALA A 146 4.24 -13.55 2.23
CA ALA A 146 5.57 -14.15 2.40
C ALA A 146 5.48 -15.51 3.11
N CYS A 147 4.73 -15.63 4.20
CA CYS A 147 4.49 -16.89 4.90
C CYS A 147 3.78 -17.91 4.00
N PHE A 148 2.77 -17.47 3.24
CA PHE A 148 2.10 -18.32 2.26
C PHE A 148 3.07 -18.86 1.21
N PHE A 149 3.89 -18.01 0.59
CA PHE A 149 4.84 -18.45 -0.43
C PHE A 149 5.97 -19.31 0.14
N LEU A 150 6.44 -19.08 1.35
CA LEU A 150 7.36 -19.96 2.04
C LEU A 150 6.73 -21.34 2.30
N MET A 151 5.45 -21.39 2.66
CA MET A 151 4.70 -22.64 2.81
C MET A 151 4.58 -23.37 1.46
N VAL A 152 4.26 -22.66 0.38
CA VAL A 152 4.20 -23.25 -0.97
C VAL A 152 5.56 -23.82 -1.37
N ALA A 153 6.65 -23.06 -1.22
CA ALA A 153 8.00 -23.52 -1.54
C ALA A 153 8.39 -24.76 -0.74
N MET A 154 8.04 -24.79 0.55
CA MET A 154 8.26 -25.94 1.45
C MET A 154 7.50 -27.18 0.98
N LEU A 155 6.19 -27.03 0.73
CA LEU A 155 5.32 -28.16 0.36
C LEU A 155 5.65 -28.71 -1.02
N THR A 156 5.88 -27.85 -2.02
CA THR A 156 6.23 -28.29 -3.38
C THR A 156 7.59 -28.98 -3.40
N ALA A 157 8.58 -28.49 -2.66
CA ALA A 157 9.87 -29.15 -2.49
C ALA A 157 9.73 -30.52 -1.79
N LEU A 158 8.98 -30.58 -0.69
CA LEU A 158 8.71 -31.84 0.03
C LEU A 158 8.01 -32.88 -0.87
N LEU A 159 6.97 -32.47 -1.59
CA LEU A 159 6.22 -33.39 -2.46
C LEU A 159 7.06 -33.95 -3.61
N ARG A 160 7.98 -33.15 -4.15
CA ARG A 160 8.86 -33.57 -5.25
C ARG A 160 10.03 -34.44 -4.81
N THR A 161 10.66 -34.09 -3.70
CA THR A 161 11.89 -34.75 -3.23
C THR A 161 11.63 -35.86 -2.22
N LYS A 162 10.49 -35.83 -1.53
CA LYS A 162 10.16 -36.71 -0.38
C LYS A 162 11.11 -36.52 0.81
N ASP A 163 11.89 -35.43 0.85
CA ASP A 163 12.80 -35.12 1.93
C ASP A 163 12.13 -34.26 3.02
N TRP A 164 11.90 -34.85 4.19
CA TRP A 164 11.28 -34.20 5.36
C TRP A 164 12.09 -33.01 5.91
N ASN A 165 13.35 -32.85 5.53
CA ASN A 165 14.12 -31.68 5.92
C ASN A 165 13.54 -30.38 5.36
N TYR A 166 12.85 -30.43 4.22
CA TYR A 166 12.14 -29.25 3.71
C TYR A 166 11.05 -28.76 4.66
N LEU A 167 10.34 -29.67 5.34
CA LEU A 167 9.35 -29.28 6.35
C LEU A 167 10.01 -28.51 7.51
N LYS A 168 11.12 -29.06 8.07
CA LYS A 168 11.84 -28.39 9.16
C LYS A 168 12.35 -27.00 8.76
N ARG A 169 12.95 -26.90 7.59
CA ARG A 169 13.52 -25.67 7.04
C ARG A 169 12.44 -24.62 6.77
N GLY A 170 11.34 -25.02 6.15
CA GLY A 170 10.21 -24.15 5.86
C GLY A 170 9.53 -23.65 7.13
N CYS A 171 9.29 -24.57 8.11
CA CYS A 171 8.72 -24.17 9.39
C CYS A 171 9.60 -23.16 10.14
N ILE A 172 10.93 -23.32 10.14
CA ILE A 172 11.84 -22.35 10.76
C ILE A 172 11.79 -21.01 10.02
N SER A 173 11.76 -21.02 8.68
CA SER A 173 11.67 -19.79 7.87
C SER A 173 10.36 -19.03 8.16
N ILE A 174 9.23 -19.71 8.17
CA ILE A 174 7.91 -19.14 8.47
C ILE A 174 7.87 -18.63 9.91
N LEU A 175 8.32 -19.47 10.87
CA LEU A 175 8.34 -19.10 12.28
C LEU A 175 9.22 -17.87 12.53
N SER A 176 10.34 -17.72 11.81
CA SER A 176 11.19 -16.54 11.95
C SER A 176 10.46 -15.24 11.53
N VAL A 177 9.66 -15.27 10.47
CA VAL A 177 8.83 -14.12 10.07
C VAL A 177 7.75 -13.86 11.12
N ILE A 178 7.02 -14.89 11.55
CA ILE A 178 5.94 -14.76 12.55
C ILE A 178 6.48 -14.20 13.87
N VAL A 179 7.61 -14.71 14.37
CA VAL A 179 8.22 -14.21 15.62
C VAL A 179 8.60 -12.73 15.48
N CYS A 180 9.19 -12.33 14.36
CA CYS A 180 9.50 -10.92 14.12
C CYS A 180 8.24 -10.06 14.05
N VAL A 181 7.15 -10.52 13.42
CA VAL A 181 5.85 -9.84 13.41
C VAL A 181 5.31 -9.70 14.83
N VAL A 182 5.30 -10.78 15.61
CA VAL A 182 4.82 -10.74 17.00
C VAL A 182 5.63 -9.73 17.83
N ILE A 183 6.97 -9.72 17.69
CA ILE A 183 7.81 -8.74 18.38
C ILE A 183 7.44 -7.29 17.97
N SER A 184 7.15 -7.06 16.70
CA SER A 184 6.77 -5.74 16.17
C SER A 184 5.46 -5.21 16.77
N ILE A 185 4.50 -6.09 17.10
CA ILE A 185 3.19 -5.69 17.64
C ILE A 185 3.11 -5.69 19.17
N ILE A 186 4.16 -6.16 19.88
CA ILE A 186 4.20 -6.16 21.35
C ILE A 186 3.84 -4.78 21.95
N PRO A 187 4.41 -3.65 21.49
CA PRO A 187 4.08 -2.34 22.05
C PRO A 187 2.59 -2.00 21.93
N GLU A 188 1.95 -2.35 20.83
CA GLU A 188 0.52 -2.14 20.62
C GLU A 188 -0.32 -3.03 21.56
N ILE A 189 0.02 -4.32 21.67
CA ILE A 189 -0.67 -5.25 22.59
C ILE A 189 -0.57 -4.72 24.02
N PHE A 190 0.61 -4.30 24.46
CA PHE A 190 0.82 -3.73 25.78
C PHE A 190 -0.01 -2.46 26.00
N TYR A 191 -0.03 -1.56 25.03
CA TYR A 191 -0.83 -0.36 25.08
C TYR A 191 -2.34 -0.67 25.26
N ARG A 192 -2.86 -1.62 24.49
CA ARG A 192 -4.26 -2.07 24.57
C ARG A 192 -4.61 -2.70 25.94
N ILE A 193 -3.70 -3.46 26.52
CA ILE A 193 -3.89 -4.07 27.85
C ILE A 193 -3.96 -2.98 28.93
N VAL A 194 -3.12 -1.95 28.83
CA VAL A 194 -3.02 -0.87 29.87
C VAL A 194 -4.16 0.13 29.75
N HIS A 195 -4.57 0.50 28.52
CA HIS A 195 -5.52 1.60 28.28
C HIS A 195 -6.93 1.13 27.89
N GLY A 196 -7.14 -0.18 27.87
CA GLY A 196 -8.36 -0.78 27.35
C GLY A 196 -8.38 -0.83 25.80
N GLY A 197 -9.13 -1.76 25.26
CA GLY A 197 -9.41 -1.78 23.82
C GLY A 197 -10.22 -0.52 23.48
N THR A 198 -9.90 0.16 22.41
CA THR A 198 -10.86 1.05 21.77
C THR A 198 -11.97 0.17 21.26
N GLY A 199 -13.22 0.57 21.45
CA GLY A 199 -14.40 -0.07 20.87
C GLY A 199 -14.44 -0.06 19.34
N LEU A 200 -13.31 -0.02 18.68
CA LEU A 200 -13.14 -0.35 17.28
C LEU A 200 -13.48 -1.84 17.11
N GLU A 201 -14.75 -2.14 17.13
CA GLU A 201 -15.26 -3.21 16.31
C GLU A 201 -14.93 -2.76 14.88
N GLY A 202 -13.77 -3.20 14.38
CA GLY A 202 -13.37 -2.88 13.02
C GLY A 202 -14.54 -3.24 12.12
N ARG A 203 -14.80 -2.41 11.10
CA ARG A 203 -15.84 -2.60 10.08
C ARG A 203 -16.03 -4.10 9.85
N ILE A 204 -17.25 -4.60 10.09
CA ILE A 204 -17.59 -6.02 9.92
C ILE A 204 -17.26 -6.36 8.48
N ARG A 205 -16.16 -7.09 8.28
CA ARG A 205 -15.73 -7.53 6.95
C ARG A 205 -16.70 -8.58 6.46
N SER A 206 -17.23 -8.41 5.27
CA SER A 206 -18.14 -9.37 4.68
C SER A 206 -17.39 -10.36 3.78
N ILE A 207 -17.95 -11.55 3.57
CA ILE A 207 -17.44 -12.52 2.59
C ILE A 207 -17.34 -11.87 1.21
N ALA A 208 -18.24 -10.93 0.88
CA ALA A 208 -18.23 -10.19 -0.37
C ALA A 208 -16.92 -9.39 -0.57
N ASP A 209 -16.28 -8.92 0.51
CA ASP A 209 -15.00 -8.19 0.40
C ASP A 209 -13.89 -9.06 -0.19
N SER A 210 -13.85 -10.36 0.13
CA SER A 210 -12.86 -11.29 -0.42
C SER A 210 -13.01 -11.50 -1.92
N GLU A 211 -14.22 -11.34 -2.45
CA GLU A 211 -14.52 -11.41 -3.89
C GLU A 211 -14.35 -10.04 -4.57
N THR A 212 -14.77 -8.95 -3.91
CA THR A 212 -14.64 -7.59 -4.45
C THR A 212 -13.18 -7.19 -4.63
N TYR A 213 -12.32 -7.52 -3.65
CA TYR A 213 -10.90 -7.13 -3.68
C TYR A 213 -9.97 -8.28 -4.09
N CYS A 214 -10.51 -9.28 -4.80
CA CYS A 214 -9.73 -10.39 -5.35
C CYS A 214 -8.95 -10.00 -6.61
N LEU A 215 -8.08 -10.91 -7.07
CA LEU A 215 -7.34 -10.79 -8.31
C LEU A 215 -8.16 -11.30 -9.50
N LYS A 216 -8.33 -10.48 -10.53
CA LYS A 216 -8.78 -10.93 -11.85
C LYS A 216 -7.55 -11.19 -12.72
N ILE A 217 -7.32 -12.44 -13.12
CA ILE A 217 -6.11 -12.86 -13.84
C ILE A 217 -5.85 -12.01 -15.10
N ILE A 218 -6.91 -11.65 -15.81
CA ILE A 218 -6.79 -10.84 -17.04
C ILE A 218 -6.19 -9.47 -16.77
N GLN A 219 -6.42 -8.88 -15.60
CA GLN A 219 -5.90 -7.55 -15.24
C GLN A 219 -4.39 -7.56 -14.93
N LEU A 220 -3.77 -8.73 -14.74
CA LEU A 220 -2.30 -8.82 -14.75
C LEU A 220 -1.71 -8.52 -16.14
N LEU A 221 -2.51 -8.72 -17.18
CA LEU A 221 -2.11 -8.61 -18.58
C LEU A 221 -2.68 -7.37 -19.27
N LEU A 222 -3.79 -6.83 -18.77
CA LEU A 222 -4.43 -5.63 -19.31
C LEU A 222 -3.75 -4.39 -18.74
N PRO A 223 -3.37 -3.42 -19.61
CA PRO A 223 -2.77 -2.19 -19.18
C PRO A 223 -3.71 -1.36 -18.29
N VAL A 224 -3.14 -0.40 -17.60
CA VAL A 224 -3.88 0.53 -16.75
C VAL A 224 -4.59 1.60 -17.56
N ASN A 225 -5.61 2.23 -16.97
CA ASN A 225 -6.26 3.41 -17.55
C ASN A 225 -5.23 4.51 -17.81
N GLY A 226 -5.40 5.26 -18.92
CA GLY A 226 -4.44 6.28 -19.32
C GLY A 226 -3.15 5.73 -19.92
N HIS A 227 -3.16 4.50 -20.44
CA HIS A 227 -2.00 3.90 -21.10
C HIS A 227 -1.59 4.68 -22.35
N GLY A 228 -0.28 4.99 -22.50
CA GLY A 228 0.24 5.81 -23.61
C GLY A 228 0.04 5.23 -25.02
N ILE A 229 -0.33 3.95 -25.15
CA ILE A 229 -0.61 3.28 -26.44
C ILE A 229 -2.13 3.21 -26.62
N ARG A 230 -2.70 4.07 -27.49
CA ARG A 230 -4.15 4.20 -27.71
C ARG A 230 -4.93 2.89 -27.95
N PRO A 231 -4.47 1.89 -28.75
CA PRO A 231 -5.19 0.64 -28.89
C PRO A 231 -5.33 -0.14 -27.58
N LEU A 232 -4.31 -0.10 -26.71
CA LEU A 232 -4.32 -0.76 -25.40
C LEU A 232 -5.23 0.00 -24.42
N GLU A 233 -5.20 1.31 -24.45
CA GLU A 233 -6.11 2.16 -23.69
C GLU A 233 -7.58 1.88 -24.04
N LYS A 234 -7.93 1.79 -25.33
CA LYS A 234 -9.29 1.42 -25.75
C LYS A 234 -9.71 0.04 -25.28
N LEU A 235 -8.78 -0.91 -25.23
CA LEU A 235 -9.04 -2.27 -24.74
C LEU A 235 -9.44 -2.27 -23.27
N ILE A 236 -8.73 -1.50 -22.42
CA ILE A 236 -9.04 -1.44 -20.99
C ILE A 236 -10.36 -0.70 -20.73
N TYR A 237 -10.66 0.38 -21.48
CA TYR A 237 -11.95 1.06 -21.37
C TYR A 237 -13.10 0.12 -21.73
N ALA A 238 -12.99 -0.60 -22.85
CA ALA A 238 -14.02 -1.57 -23.25
C ALA A 238 -14.17 -2.68 -22.19
N TYR A 239 -13.06 -3.17 -21.61
CA TYR A 239 -13.12 -4.16 -20.54
C TYR A 239 -13.88 -3.62 -19.32
N ASN A 240 -13.55 -2.42 -18.86
CA ASN A 240 -14.19 -1.84 -17.68
C ASN A 240 -15.68 -1.49 -17.89
N GLU A 241 -16.07 -1.15 -19.14
CA GLU A 241 -17.45 -0.82 -19.49
C GLU A 241 -18.36 -2.04 -19.56
N TYR A 242 -17.86 -3.17 -20.12
CA TYR A 242 -18.69 -4.34 -20.40
C TYR A 242 -18.57 -5.48 -19.40
N VAL A 243 -17.54 -5.48 -18.54
CA VAL A 243 -17.33 -6.56 -17.57
C VAL A 243 -17.97 -6.23 -16.25
N PRO A 244 -18.85 -7.11 -15.73
CA PRO A 244 -19.45 -6.91 -14.42
C PRO A 244 -18.41 -7.03 -13.29
N CYS A 245 -18.72 -6.46 -12.14
CA CYS A 245 -17.89 -6.53 -10.93
C CYS A 245 -16.47 -5.99 -11.16
N VAL A 246 -16.37 -4.80 -11.77
CA VAL A 246 -15.10 -4.04 -11.79
C VAL A 246 -14.74 -3.72 -10.35
N ASN A 247 -13.55 -4.13 -9.94
CA ASN A 247 -13.00 -3.93 -8.61
C ASN A 247 -11.72 -3.08 -8.67
N GLU A 248 -11.09 -2.81 -7.54
CA GLU A 248 -9.81 -2.06 -7.50
C GLU A 248 -8.61 -2.83 -8.08
N ASN A 249 -8.84 -4.00 -8.73
CA ASN A 249 -7.78 -4.82 -9.34
C ASN A 249 -7.16 -4.21 -10.61
N TRP A 250 -7.67 -3.09 -11.09
CA TRP A 250 -7.05 -2.29 -12.15
C TRP A 250 -5.61 -1.85 -11.83
N THR A 251 -5.19 -1.97 -10.56
CA THR A 251 -3.79 -1.76 -10.12
C THR A 251 -2.87 -2.93 -10.39
N ALA A 252 -3.40 -4.10 -10.82
CA ALA A 252 -2.67 -5.36 -10.82
C ALA A 252 -1.77 -5.58 -12.06
N TYR A 253 -1.82 -4.70 -13.06
CA TYR A 253 -1.00 -4.83 -14.27
C TYR A 253 0.49 -4.91 -13.93
N ILE A 254 1.17 -5.90 -14.51
CA ILE A 254 2.59 -6.20 -14.24
C ILE A 254 3.54 -5.79 -15.37
N GLY A 255 3.07 -4.97 -16.31
CA GLY A 255 3.83 -4.53 -17.48
C GLY A 255 4.03 -5.62 -18.52
N ILE A 256 4.42 -5.25 -19.74
CA ILE A 256 4.58 -6.20 -20.84
C ILE A 256 5.66 -7.24 -20.56
N VAL A 257 6.79 -6.85 -19.94
CA VAL A 257 7.86 -7.79 -19.57
C VAL A 257 7.40 -8.75 -18.49
N GLY A 258 6.68 -8.25 -17.48
CA GLY A 258 6.04 -9.06 -16.45
C GLY A 258 5.00 -10.02 -17.07
N ALA A 259 4.13 -9.54 -17.97
CA ALA A 259 3.13 -10.35 -18.64
C ALA A 259 3.75 -11.52 -19.44
N VAL A 260 4.83 -11.27 -20.19
CA VAL A 260 5.57 -12.32 -20.90
C VAL A 260 6.16 -13.34 -19.93
N GLY A 261 6.81 -12.86 -18.85
CA GLY A 261 7.37 -13.74 -17.81
C GLY A 261 6.30 -14.57 -17.08
N PHE A 262 5.16 -13.96 -16.79
CA PHE A 262 4.01 -14.62 -16.19
C PHE A 262 3.47 -15.77 -17.06
N LEU A 263 3.21 -15.49 -18.34
CA LEU A 263 2.75 -16.51 -19.29
C LEU A 263 3.80 -17.62 -19.49
N PHE A 264 5.08 -17.24 -19.56
CA PHE A 264 6.18 -18.20 -19.62
C PHE A 264 6.18 -19.14 -18.39
N LEU A 265 6.01 -18.62 -17.17
CA LEU A 265 5.95 -19.45 -15.96
C LEU A 265 4.76 -20.41 -15.97
N LEU A 266 3.60 -20.00 -16.51
CA LEU A 266 2.45 -20.90 -16.68
C LEU A 266 2.77 -22.03 -17.66
N VAL A 267 3.37 -21.72 -18.81
CA VAL A 267 3.78 -22.72 -19.79
C VAL A 267 4.85 -23.66 -19.21
N TRP A 268 5.76 -23.11 -18.38
CA TRP A 268 6.81 -23.89 -17.72
C TRP A 268 6.27 -25.05 -16.88
N LEU A 269 5.11 -24.91 -16.24
CA LEU A 269 4.46 -25.95 -15.43
C LEU A 269 4.17 -27.22 -16.23
N PHE A 270 3.88 -27.09 -17.53
CA PHE A 270 3.56 -28.21 -18.40
C PHE A 270 4.81 -28.87 -19.01
N THR A 271 5.98 -28.27 -18.82
CA THR A 271 7.23 -28.82 -19.37
C THR A 271 7.86 -29.83 -18.39
N ARG A 272 7.88 -31.09 -18.75
CA ARG A 272 8.62 -32.12 -18.00
C ARG A 272 10.11 -32.02 -18.31
N ARG A 273 10.94 -31.69 -17.29
CA ARG A 273 12.39 -31.61 -17.47
C ARG A 273 13.10 -32.67 -16.65
N LYS A 274 13.99 -33.40 -17.29
CA LYS A 274 14.85 -34.40 -16.67
C LYS A 274 16.12 -33.78 -16.05
N ASN A 275 16.45 -32.54 -16.41
CA ASN A 275 17.68 -31.87 -16.00
C ASN A 275 17.45 -30.98 -14.78
N GLU A 276 18.20 -31.20 -13.71
CA GLU A 276 18.12 -30.46 -12.43
C GLU A 276 19.15 -29.30 -12.37
N SER A 277 19.34 -28.56 -13.45
CA SER A 277 20.21 -27.40 -13.41
C SER A 277 19.69 -26.35 -12.41
N THR A 278 20.58 -25.49 -11.90
CA THR A 278 20.21 -24.37 -11.02
C THR A 278 19.14 -23.49 -11.63
N LEU A 279 19.24 -23.19 -12.93
CA LEU A 279 18.22 -22.43 -13.67
C LEU A 279 16.88 -23.16 -13.63
N THR A 280 16.85 -24.47 -13.93
CA THR A 280 15.62 -25.26 -13.92
C THR A 280 14.97 -25.26 -12.54
N LYS A 281 15.75 -25.44 -11.46
CA LYS A 281 15.23 -25.38 -10.08
C LYS A 281 14.60 -24.03 -9.76
N ARG A 282 15.23 -22.91 -10.13
CA ARG A 282 14.72 -21.55 -9.91
C ARG A 282 13.44 -21.28 -10.69
N LEU A 283 13.41 -21.59 -11.99
CA LEU A 283 12.22 -21.43 -12.81
C LEU A 283 11.07 -22.29 -12.31
N THR A 284 11.36 -23.48 -11.79
CA THR A 284 10.34 -24.38 -11.26
C THR A 284 9.73 -23.83 -9.98
N VAL A 285 10.53 -23.34 -9.02
CA VAL A 285 9.95 -22.75 -7.81
C VAL A 285 9.18 -21.47 -8.13
N LEU A 286 9.68 -20.61 -9.04
CA LEU A 286 8.95 -19.41 -9.45
C LEU A 286 7.62 -19.76 -10.13
N ALA A 287 7.55 -20.81 -10.95
CA ALA A 287 6.32 -21.26 -11.57
C ALA A 287 5.31 -21.82 -10.54
N ASP A 288 5.78 -22.58 -9.55
CA ASP A 288 4.94 -23.09 -8.45
C ASP A 288 4.37 -21.94 -7.61
N LEU A 289 5.21 -20.97 -7.25
CA LEU A 289 4.77 -19.79 -6.51
C LEU A 289 3.76 -18.98 -7.31
N ASN A 290 4.01 -18.80 -8.62
CA ASN A 290 3.14 -18.05 -9.52
C ASN A 290 1.72 -18.66 -9.59
N ILE A 291 1.61 -19.98 -9.86
CA ILE A 291 0.30 -20.62 -9.94
C ILE A 291 -0.42 -20.67 -8.60
N CYS A 292 0.30 -20.93 -7.49
CA CYS A 292 -0.32 -20.93 -6.17
C CYS A 292 -0.77 -19.54 -5.75
N GLY A 293 -0.04 -18.48 -6.10
CA GLY A 293 -0.45 -17.10 -5.90
C GLY A 293 -1.74 -16.76 -6.63
N ILE A 294 -1.88 -17.20 -7.88
CA ILE A 294 -3.11 -17.04 -8.67
C ILE A 294 -4.27 -17.77 -7.98
N LEU A 295 -4.08 -19.05 -7.63
CA LEU A 295 -5.13 -19.88 -7.01
C LEU A 295 -5.56 -19.33 -5.65
N LEU A 296 -4.66 -18.68 -4.90
CA LEU A 296 -5.02 -18.01 -3.66
C LEU A 296 -5.89 -16.78 -3.91
N ALA A 297 -5.50 -15.95 -4.87
CA ALA A 297 -5.96 -14.58 -4.95
C ALA A 297 -7.09 -14.34 -5.94
N THR A 298 -7.31 -15.26 -6.90
CA THR A 298 -8.35 -15.07 -7.93
C THR A 298 -9.76 -15.11 -7.33
N MET A 299 -10.71 -14.46 -7.99
CA MET A 299 -12.14 -14.55 -7.67
C MET A 299 -12.58 -16.02 -7.56
N GLY A 300 -13.27 -16.38 -6.48
CA GLY A 300 -13.60 -17.79 -6.18
C GLY A 300 -12.40 -18.68 -5.86
N GLY A 301 -11.23 -18.09 -5.58
CA GLY A 301 -10.02 -18.81 -5.22
C GLY A 301 -9.94 -19.23 -3.75
N PHE A 302 -8.79 -19.76 -3.34
CA PHE A 302 -8.59 -20.25 -1.96
C PHE A 302 -8.68 -19.12 -0.91
N GLY A 303 -8.48 -17.86 -1.30
CA GLY A 303 -8.67 -16.71 -0.42
C GLY A 303 -10.08 -16.63 0.15
N SER A 304 -11.10 -16.87 -0.67
CA SER A 304 -12.50 -16.88 -0.24
C SER A 304 -12.78 -18.04 0.72
N ILE A 305 -12.16 -19.22 0.50
CA ILE A 305 -12.26 -20.35 1.43
C ILE A 305 -11.63 -20.00 2.78
N ILE A 306 -10.44 -19.36 2.78
CA ILE A 306 -9.77 -18.93 4.01
C ILE A 306 -10.66 -17.95 4.77
N PHE A 307 -11.27 -16.98 4.09
CA PHE A 307 -12.19 -16.03 4.68
C PHE A 307 -13.40 -16.74 5.34
N MET A 308 -14.00 -17.72 4.66
CA MET A 308 -15.12 -18.50 5.17
C MET A 308 -14.78 -19.31 6.43
N THR A 309 -13.51 -19.58 6.72
CA THR A 309 -13.08 -20.23 7.97
C THR A 309 -12.97 -19.27 9.15
N GLY A 310 -13.37 -18.00 8.98
CA GLY A 310 -13.28 -16.96 10.02
C GLY A 310 -11.92 -16.26 10.08
N ILE A 311 -11.04 -16.49 9.13
CA ILE A 311 -9.74 -15.79 9.03
C ILE A 311 -9.93 -14.58 8.11
N GLU A 312 -10.47 -13.49 8.67
CA GLU A 312 -10.85 -12.27 7.95
C GLU A 312 -9.72 -11.24 7.87
N ILE A 313 -8.48 -11.64 8.12
CA ILE A 313 -7.32 -10.74 8.21
C ILE A 313 -7.04 -10.06 6.88
N ILE A 314 -7.22 -10.77 5.74
CA ILE A 314 -6.97 -10.27 4.39
C ILE A 314 -8.27 -10.15 3.60
N ARG A 315 -8.61 -8.94 3.15
CA ARG A 315 -9.65 -8.72 2.13
C ARG A 315 -9.06 -8.51 0.73
N GLY A 316 -7.93 -7.80 0.62
CA GLY A 316 -7.33 -7.36 -0.64
C GLY A 316 -6.32 -8.34 -1.23
N TYR A 317 -6.77 -9.47 -1.74
CA TYR A 317 -5.90 -10.47 -2.36
C TYR A 317 -5.25 -9.99 -3.67
N ASN A 318 -5.80 -8.99 -4.36
CA ASN A 318 -5.22 -8.38 -5.57
C ASN A 318 -3.81 -7.83 -5.36
N ARG A 319 -3.46 -7.46 -4.12
CA ARG A 319 -2.13 -6.95 -3.74
C ARG A 319 -1.00 -7.95 -3.94
N ILE A 320 -1.32 -9.24 -4.09
CA ILE A 320 -0.36 -10.30 -4.44
C ILE A 320 0.30 -10.09 -5.82
N SER A 321 -0.29 -9.22 -6.67
CA SER A 321 0.22 -8.91 -8.01
C SER A 321 1.68 -8.45 -8.01
N VAL A 322 2.16 -7.76 -6.96
CA VAL A 322 3.58 -7.34 -6.84
C VAL A 322 4.52 -8.53 -6.66
N PHE A 323 4.07 -9.61 -5.98
CA PHE A 323 4.83 -10.87 -5.91
C PHE A 323 4.88 -11.56 -7.26
N ILE A 324 3.71 -11.68 -7.92
CA ILE A 324 3.59 -12.28 -9.26
C ILE A 324 4.46 -11.52 -10.26
N GLY A 325 4.44 -10.18 -10.21
CA GLY A 325 5.32 -9.33 -11.03
C GLY A 325 6.81 -9.62 -10.79
N PHE A 326 7.23 -9.77 -9.54
CA PHE A 326 8.63 -10.10 -9.25
C PHE A 326 9.01 -11.52 -9.67
N PHE A 327 8.14 -12.52 -9.53
CA PHE A 327 8.38 -13.87 -10.06
C PHE A 327 8.59 -13.84 -11.58
N ALA A 328 7.71 -13.15 -12.28
CA ALA A 328 7.72 -13.04 -13.73
C ALA A 328 8.98 -12.32 -14.25
N ILE A 329 9.29 -11.15 -13.70
CA ILE A 329 10.48 -10.36 -14.10
C ILE A 329 11.77 -11.13 -13.77
N THR A 330 11.83 -11.79 -12.60
CA THR A 330 12.99 -12.63 -12.24
C THR A 330 13.17 -13.79 -13.22
N ALA A 331 12.10 -14.44 -13.65
CA ALA A 331 12.18 -15.50 -14.66
C ALA A 331 12.72 -14.99 -15.99
N VAL A 332 12.26 -13.84 -16.47
CA VAL A 332 12.77 -13.19 -17.69
C VAL A 332 14.27 -12.86 -17.54
N CYS A 333 14.67 -12.25 -16.43
CA CYS A 333 16.07 -11.92 -16.16
C CYS A 333 16.98 -13.18 -16.12
N LEU A 334 16.49 -14.28 -15.53
CA LEU A 334 17.23 -15.55 -15.51
C LEU A 334 17.42 -16.11 -16.92
N LEU A 335 16.39 -16.08 -17.75
CA LEU A 335 16.45 -16.56 -19.14
C LEU A 335 17.37 -15.70 -20.00
N LEU A 336 17.25 -14.37 -19.89
CA LEU A 336 18.11 -13.44 -20.61
C LEU A 336 19.57 -13.60 -20.20
N ASN A 337 19.84 -13.81 -18.93
CA ASN A 337 21.20 -14.05 -18.42
C ASN A 337 21.79 -15.34 -18.96
N GLU A 338 21.00 -16.40 -19.07
CA GLU A 338 21.42 -17.68 -19.67
C GLU A 338 21.69 -17.55 -21.17
N TRP A 339 20.82 -16.83 -21.90
CA TRP A 339 20.99 -16.60 -23.35
C TRP A 339 22.22 -15.78 -23.65
N GLU A 340 22.50 -14.71 -22.89
CA GLU A 340 23.72 -13.93 -23.06
C GLU A 340 24.97 -14.80 -22.93
N GLY A 341 24.95 -15.78 -22.00
CA GLY A 341 26.06 -16.71 -21.81
C GLY A 341 26.36 -17.58 -23.03
N LYS A 342 25.38 -17.79 -23.92
CA LYS A 342 25.52 -18.60 -25.15
C LYS A 342 26.02 -17.81 -26.34
N ILE A 343 26.09 -16.48 -26.28
CA ILE A 343 26.54 -15.61 -27.37
C ILE A 343 28.07 -15.56 -27.39
N ALA A 344 28.70 -16.18 -28.40
CA ALA A 344 30.13 -16.30 -28.49
C ALA A 344 30.81 -15.01 -29.02
N LYS A 345 30.19 -14.33 -30.00
CA LYS A 345 30.80 -13.16 -30.66
C LYS A 345 30.44 -11.86 -29.95
N THR A 346 31.45 -11.04 -29.63
CA THR A 346 31.30 -9.75 -28.93
C THR A 346 30.30 -8.81 -29.62
N VAL A 347 30.34 -8.70 -30.94
CA VAL A 347 29.42 -7.83 -31.69
C VAL A 347 27.97 -8.22 -31.45
N TRP A 348 27.64 -9.52 -31.55
CA TRP A 348 26.29 -10.01 -31.30
C TRP A 348 25.87 -9.84 -29.83
N LYS A 349 26.85 -9.90 -28.92
CA LYS A 349 26.61 -9.62 -27.52
C LYS A 349 26.23 -8.15 -27.29
N CYS A 350 26.91 -7.21 -27.94
CA CYS A 350 26.55 -5.79 -27.89
C CYS A 350 25.17 -5.53 -28.49
N VAL A 351 24.83 -6.14 -29.63
CA VAL A 351 23.50 -6.04 -30.25
C VAL A 351 22.42 -6.60 -29.31
N TYR A 352 22.67 -7.75 -28.71
CA TYR A 352 21.76 -8.35 -27.73
C TYR A 352 21.54 -7.43 -26.51
N MET A 353 22.62 -6.92 -25.91
CA MET A 353 22.54 -6.01 -24.77
C MET A 353 21.78 -4.73 -25.13
N GLY A 354 22.03 -4.14 -26.29
CA GLY A 354 21.32 -2.96 -26.77
C GLY A 354 19.83 -3.23 -26.99
N GLY A 355 19.50 -4.35 -27.61
CA GLY A 355 18.11 -4.77 -27.83
C GLY A 355 17.34 -5.01 -26.52
N VAL A 356 17.94 -5.73 -25.58
CA VAL A 356 17.33 -5.96 -24.26
C VAL A 356 17.20 -4.66 -23.47
N ALA A 357 18.21 -3.77 -23.52
CA ALA A 357 18.13 -2.47 -22.86
C ALA A 357 16.96 -1.62 -23.41
N LEU A 358 16.77 -1.62 -24.74
CA LEU A 358 15.63 -0.92 -25.37
C LEU A 358 14.29 -1.51 -24.93
N VAL A 359 14.17 -2.84 -24.83
CA VAL A 359 12.95 -3.48 -24.32
C VAL A 359 12.69 -3.12 -22.87
N MET A 360 13.72 -3.06 -22.02
CA MET A 360 13.55 -2.65 -20.61
C MET A 360 13.17 -1.17 -20.48
N LEU A 361 13.78 -0.28 -21.26
CA LEU A 361 13.40 1.15 -21.30
C LEU A 361 11.97 1.33 -21.79
N PHE A 362 11.58 0.59 -22.84
CA PHE A 362 10.19 0.58 -23.30
C PHE A 362 9.23 0.07 -22.23
N ALA A 363 9.59 -1.00 -21.51
CA ALA A 363 8.77 -1.54 -20.42
C ALA A 363 8.57 -0.53 -19.29
N ILE A 364 9.61 0.21 -18.90
CA ILE A 364 9.49 1.27 -17.88
C ILE A 364 8.57 2.39 -18.38
N TRP A 365 8.70 2.78 -19.65
CA TRP A 365 7.85 3.82 -20.24
C TRP A 365 6.38 3.40 -20.33
N GLU A 366 6.09 2.18 -20.78
CA GLU A 366 4.72 1.70 -21.00
C GLU A 366 3.96 1.41 -19.69
N GLN A 367 4.68 1.12 -18.62
CA GLN A 367 4.11 0.91 -17.28
C GLN A 367 3.67 2.19 -16.61
N ASN A 368 4.15 3.35 -17.08
CA ASN A 368 3.81 4.63 -16.48
C ASN A 368 2.44 5.09 -16.96
N PRO A 369 1.40 5.12 -16.10
CA PRO A 369 0.10 5.63 -16.48
C PRO A 369 0.21 7.12 -16.81
N SER A 370 -0.41 7.55 -17.92
CA SER A 370 -0.54 8.97 -18.25
C SER A 370 -1.56 9.61 -17.31
N VAL A 371 -1.17 9.86 -16.08
CA VAL A 371 -2.00 10.61 -15.12
C VAL A 371 -1.81 12.09 -15.42
N SER A 372 -2.85 12.75 -15.88
CA SER A 372 -2.88 14.22 -15.94
C SER A 372 -3.00 14.75 -14.51
N PHE A 373 -1.89 15.15 -13.93
CA PHE A 373 -1.94 15.90 -12.67
C PHE A 373 -2.34 17.34 -13.01
N ASN A 374 -3.47 17.81 -12.48
CA ASN A 374 -3.83 19.22 -12.47
C ASN A 374 -2.98 19.97 -11.43
N PHE A 375 -1.67 20.03 -11.69
CA PHE A 375 -0.71 20.61 -10.76
C PHE A 375 -1.06 22.08 -10.42
N GLU A 376 -1.48 22.86 -11.39
CA GLU A 376 -1.83 24.27 -11.16
C GLU A 376 -3.11 24.39 -10.31
N SER A 377 -4.14 23.61 -10.59
CA SER A 377 -5.39 23.61 -9.79
C SER A 377 -5.12 23.21 -8.33
N ASN A 378 -4.39 22.12 -8.12
CA ASN A 378 -4.04 21.66 -6.77
C ASN A 378 -3.16 22.68 -6.02
N LYS A 379 -2.30 23.41 -6.74
CA LYS A 379 -1.47 24.45 -6.17
C LYS A 379 -2.28 25.70 -5.79
N GLU A 380 -3.23 26.10 -6.62
CA GLU A 380 -4.13 27.22 -6.36
C GLU A 380 -5.00 26.91 -5.12
N GLU A 381 -5.56 25.71 -5.06
CA GLU A 381 -6.31 25.21 -3.90
C GLU A 381 -5.46 25.25 -2.63
N TRP A 382 -4.25 24.67 -2.66
CA TRP A 382 -3.33 24.68 -1.52
C TRP A 382 -2.99 26.09 -1.02
N ILE A 383 -2.83 27.06 -1.95
CA ILE A 383 -2.55 28.45 -1.60
C ILE A 383 -3.79 29.11 -0.99
N SER A 384 -4.99 28.85 -1.52
CA SER A 384 -6.26 29.34 -0.97
C SER A 384 -6.46 28.85 0.46
N ASP A 385 -6.22 27.55 0.69
CA ASP A 385 -6.33 26.93 2.00
C ASP A 385 -5.33 27.52 3.00
N ALA A 386 -4.06 27.66 2.61
CA ALA A 386 -3.02 28.24 3.46
C ALA A 386 -3.36 29.69 3.88
N ASP A 387 -3.88 30.51 2.96
CA ASP A 387 -4.34 31.87 3.28
C ASP A 387 -5.55 31.85 4.22
N PHE A 388 -6.51 30.97 3.97
CA PHE A 388 -7.70 30.82 4.81
C PHE A 388 -7.33 30.46 6.24
N PHE A 389 -6.54 29.42 6.45
CA PHE A 389 -6.14 29.01 7.79
C PHE A 389 -5.22 30.01 8.47
N ALA A 390 -4.37 30.72 7.75
CA ALA A 390 -3.61 31.83 8.32
C ALA A 390 -4.52 32.96 8.86
N ARG A 391 -5.63 33.26 8.18
CA ARG A 391 -6.64 34.25 8.66
C ARG A 391 -7.43 33.70 9.87
N VAL A 392 -7.72 32.41 9.90
CA VAL A 392 -8.35 31.75 11.06
C VAL A 392 -7.41 31.81 12.26
N ASP A 393 -6.14 31.42 12.09
CA ASP A 393 -5.13 31.49 13.14
C ASP A 393 -4.90 32.89 13.70
N ALA A 394 -5.05 33.92 12.86
CA ALA A 394 -4.89 35.30 13.29
C ALA A 394 -6.00 35.79 14.24
N VAL A 395 -7.18 35.19 14.20
CA VAL A 395 -8.34 35.58 15.04
C VAL A 395 -8.57 34.64 16.23
N MET A 396 -7.89 33.49 16.28
CA MET A 396 -8.02 32.50 17.34
C MET A 396 -6.80 32.49 18.27
N ASP A 397 -6.97 31.99 19.47
CA ASP A 397 -5.89 31.81 20.43
C ASP A 397 -5.24 30.42 20.32
N GLU A 398 -4.08 30.22 20.96
CA GLU A 398 -3.40 28.92 20.97
C GLU A 398 -4.24 27.90 21.75
N ASP A 399 -4.34 26.69 21.25
CA ASP A 399 -5.14 25.59 21.81
C ASP A 399 -6.68 25.73 21.69
N ASP A 400 -7.18 26.78 21.03
CA ASP A 400 -8.62 26.90 20.75
C ASP A 400 -9.15 25.70 19.95
N SER A 401 -10.40 25.34 20.21
CA SER A 401 -11.03 24.14 19.67
C SER A 401 -12.07 24.47 18.59
N ILE A 402 -11.97 23.84 17.45
CA ILE A 402 -12.82 24.06 16.27
C ILE A 402 -13.73 22.85 16.03
N PHE A 403 -15.03 23.08 15.97
CA PHE A 403 -16.01 22.09 15.55
C PHE A 403 -16.15 22.12 14.03
N GLN A 404 -16.01 20.96 13.38
CA GLN A 404 -16.01 20.87 11.91
C GLN A 404 -17.33 20.29 11.39
N LEU A 405 -17.88 20.88 10.34
CA LEU A 405 -19.07 20.43 9.62
C LEU A 405 -18.73 20.16 8.14
N PRO A 406 -19.41 19.14 7.57
CA PRO A 406 -20.32 18.19 8.21
C PRO A 406 -19.60 17.20 9.13
N TYR A 407 -20.37 16.38 9.84
CA TYR A 407 -19.84 15.17 10.44
C TYR A 407 -19.29 14.25 9.35
N ALA A 408 -18.11 13.70 9.58
CA ALA A 408 -17.49 12.72 8.71
C ALA A 408 -16.91 11.58 9.56
N GLU A 409 -17.25 10.37 9.19
CA GLU A 409 -16.72 9.15 9.82
C GLU A 409 -15.21 9.05 9.63
N TYR A 410 -14.48 8.54 10.63
CA TYR A 410 -13.06 8.26 10.56
C TYR A 410 -12.76 6.84 11.07
N PRO A 411 -11.94 6.01 10.37
CA PRO A 411 -11.08 6.36 9.23
C PRO A 411 -11.70 6.15 7.83
N GLU A 412 -12.82 5.48 7.69
CA GLU A 412 -13.39 5.06 6.39
C GLU A 412 -14.82 5.62 6.23
N GLY A 413 -14.96 6.95 6.15
CA GLY A 413 -16.25 7.60 5.86
C GLY A 413 -16.58 7.62 4.36
N ASP A 414 -17.85 7.89 4.05
CA ASP A 414 -18.31 8.07 2.68
C ASP A 414 -17.94 9.46 2.13
N ILE A 415 -17.85 9.58 0.81
CA ILE A 415 -17.70 10.87 0.12
C ILE A 415 -19.05 11.57 0.20
N GLN A 416 -19.06 12.84 0.65
CA GLN A 416 -20.24 13.69 0.73
C GLN A 416 -20.17 14.76 -0.35
N ASN A 417 -20.95 14.63 -1.40
CA ASN A 417 -20.87 15.45 -2.62
C ASN A 417 -19.43 15.52 -3.16
N ASP A 418 -18.79 16.69 -3.18
CA ASP A 418 -17.41 16.89 -3.64
C ASP A 418 -16.38 16.80 -2.49
N MET A 419 -16.83 16.69 -1.23
CA MET A 419 -15.96 16.55 -0.07
C MET A 419 -15.48 15.11 0.12
N GLY A 420 -14.19 14.86 -0.02
CA GLY A 420 -13.58 13.55 0.31
C GLY A 420 -13.64 13.23 1.81
N HIS A 421 -13.69 11.94 2.16
CA HIS A 421 -13.81 11.46 3.54
C HIS A 421 -12.69 11.94 4.50
N LEU A 422 -11.54 12.39 3.99
CA LEU A 422 -10.42 12.93 4.79
C LEU A 422 -10.24 14.44 4.63
N SER A 423 -11.13 15.16 3.94
CA SER A 423 -10.95 16.58 3.64
C SER A 423 -10.84 17.46 4.89
N HIS A 424 -11.42 17.05 6.00
CA HIS A 424 -11.28 17.78 7.28
C HIS A 424 -9.86 17.79 7.86
N TYR A 425 -8.95 16.91 7.41
CA TYR A 425 -7.55 16.96 7.81
C TYR A 425 -6.81 18.21 7.32
N ILE A 426 -7.39 18.95 6.39
CA ILE A 426 -6.78 20.18 5.87
C ILE A 426 -6.49 21.18 7.00
N GLY A 427 -7.35 21.25 8.03
CA GLY A 427 -7.11 22.06 9.22
C GLY A 427 -5.80 21.71 9.92
N TYR A 428 -5.52 20.41 10.08
CA TYR A 428 -4.28 19.92 10.70
C TYR A 428 -3.03 20.14 9.82
N LEU A 429 -3.20 20.25 8.50
CA LEU A 429 -2.08 20.47 7.58
C LEU A 429 -1.60 21.93 7.56
N HIS A 430 -2.50 22.88 7.89
CA HIS A 430 -2.25 24.30 7.76
C HIS A 430 -2.18 25.06 9.07
N SER A 431 -2.63 24.45 10.20
CA SER A 431 -2.58 25.07 11.53
C SER A 431 -2.08 24.09 12.59
N ASP A 432 -0.93 24.42 13.19
CA ASP A 432 -0.38 23.73 14.36
C ASP A 432 -0.93 24.30 15.68
N LYS A 433 -1.68 25.40 15.61
CA LYS A 433 -2.14 26.20 16.74
C LYS A 433 -3.46 25.72 17.32
N LEU A 434 -4.34 25.18 16.45
CA LEU A 434 -5.73 24.90 16.77
C LEU A 434 -6.00 23.40 16.98
N LYS A 435 -7.07 23.09 17.70
CA LYS A 435 -7.58 21.73 17.90
C LYS A 435 -8.84 21.50 17.07
N TRP A 436 -8.89 20.41 16.35
CA TRP A 436 -9.95 20.09 15.42
C TRP A 436 -10.81 18.93 15.92
N SER A 437 -12.14 18.94 15.64
CA SER A 437 -13.06 17.89 16.08
C SER A 437 -12.93 16.60 15.28
N PHE A 438 -12.51 16.66 14.00
CA PHE A 438 -12.39 15.50 13.14
C PHE A 438 -11.27 14.54 13.57
N GLY A 439 -11.44 13.24 13.28
CA GLY A 439 -10.47 12.19 13.62
C GLY A 439 -10.85 11.39 14.87
N THR A 440 -12.06 11.55 15.35
CA THR A 440 -12.67 10.64 16.35
C THR A 440 -12.97 9.31 15.66
N THR A 441 -12.61 8.22 16.31
CA THR A 441 -12.77 6.90 15.74
C THR A 441 -14.25 6.47 15.75
N ASP A 442 -14.73 5.99 14.60
CA ASP A 442 -16.08 5.46 14.41
C ASP A 442 -16.52 4.56 15.57
N GLY A 443 -17.75 4.76 16.04
CA GLY A 443 -18.38 4.04 17.16
C GLY A 443 -17.84 4.38 18.55
N SER A 444 -16.90 5.32 18.71
CA SER A 444 -16.51 5.83 20.03
C SER A 444 -17.55 6.79 20.61
N ASP A 445 -17.60 6.91 21.95
CA ASP A 445 -18.52 7.86 22.62
C ASP A 445 -18.38 9.30 22.09
N THR A 446 -17.16 9.69 21.73
CA THR A 446 -16.86 11.03 21.18
C THR A 446 -17.35 11.16 19.75
N ASP A 447 -17.28 10.10 18.98
CA ASP A 447 -17.75 10.03 17.60
C ASP A 447 -19.29 10.09 17.55
N ILE A 448 -19.95 9.27 18.35
CA ILE A 448 -21.42 9.28 18.51
C ILE A 448 -21.91 10.68 18.93
N TRP A 449 -21.21 11.32 19.88
CA TRP A 449 -21.53 12.68 20.28
C TRP A 449 -21.35 13.69 19.14
N TYR A 450 -20.29 13.56 18.35
CA TYR A 450 -20.01 14.43 17.21
C TYR A 450 -21.11 14.32 16.16
N GLU A 451 -21.49 13.10 15.76
CA GLU A 451 -22.56 12.82 14.81
C GLU A 451 -23.90 13.40 15.29
N GLN A 452 -24.28 13.10 16.53
CA GLN A 452 -25.53 13.59 17.12
C GLN A 452 -25.56 15.12 17.19
N THR A 453 -24.44 15.75 17.58
CA THR A 453 -24.33 17.21 17.70
C THR A 453 -24.42 17.89 16.33
N ALA A 454 -23.73 17.36 15.32
CA ALA A 454 -23.79 17.88 13.95
C ALA A 454 -25.19 17.81 13.31
N SER A 455 -26.02 16.89 13.79
CA SER A 455 -27.42 16.69 13.33
C SER A 455 -28.44 17.58 14.04
N LEU A 456 -28.04 18.34 15.07
CA LEU A 456 -28.96 19.22 15.79
C LEU A 456 -29.34 20.47 14.98
N PRO A 457 -30.51 21.09 15.28
CA PRO A 457 -30.80 22.47 14.84
C PRO A 457 -29.66 23.41 15.25
N VAL A 458 -29.34 24.39 14.39
CA VAL A 458 -28.15 25.25 14.53
C VAL A 458 -28.04 25.93 15.89
N ASP A 459 -29.14 26.43 16.44
CA ASP A 459 -29.20 27.06 17.77
C ASP A 459 -28.76 26.09 18.88
N LYS A 460 -29.25 24.87 18.85
CA LYS A 460 -28.94 23.82 19.82
C LYS A 460 -27.51 23.29 19.62
N MET A 461 -27.11 23.11 18.37
CA MET A 461 -25.75 22.68 18.02
C MET A 461 -24.72 23.68 18.58
N ILE A 462 -24.92 24.98 18.33
CA ILE A 462 -23.98 26.01 18.82
C ILE A 462 -23.95 26.06 20.35
N GLN A 463 -25.10 25.94 21.01
CA GLN A 463 -25.14 25.85 22.48
C GLN A 463 -24.38 24.63 23.00
N GLU A 464 -24.54 23.47 22.38
CA GLU A 464 -23.88 22.23 22.78
C GLU A 464 -22.36 22.32 22.60
N ILE A 465 -21.87 22.76 21.41
CA ILE A 465 -20.43 22.88 21.17
C ILE A 465 -19.77 23.91 22.08
N LEU A 466 -20.42 25.05 22.36
CA LEU A 466 -19.94 26.04 23.33
C LEU A 466 -19.88 25.46 24.74
N SER A 467 -20.87 24.63 25.14
CA SER A 467 -20.89 23.96 26.45
C SER A 467 -19.71 23.01 26.63
N LYS A 468 -19.23 22.40 25.54
CA LYS A 468 -18.08 21.47 25.50
C LYS A 468 -16.74 22.16 25.32
N GLY A 469 -16.74 23.48 25.18
CA GLY A 469 -15.51 24.25 25.11
C GLY A 469 -14.96 24.47 23.72
N PHE A 470 -15.79 24.37 22.68
CA PHE A 470 -15.39 24.78 21.34
C PHE A 470 -15.47 26.30 21.19
N ASP A 471 -14.50 26.86 20.45
CA ASP A 471 -14.30 28.31 20.30
C ASP A 471 -14.67 28.78 18.91
N GLY A 472 -14.74 27.84 17.93
CA GLY A 472 -15.06 28.13 16.55
C GLY A 472 -15.83 27.03 15.85
N LEU A 473 -16.47 27.39 14.74
CA LEU A 473 -17.20 26.51 13.84
C LEU A 473 -16.62 26.62 12.43
N TYR A 474 -16.19 25.51 11.87
CA TYR A 474 -15.72 25.36 10.50
C TYR A 474 -16.72 24.60 9.65
N ILE A 475 -16.97 25.07 8.43
CA ILE A 475 -17.88 24.47 7.45
C ILE A 475 -17.12 24.24 6.14
N ASN A 476 -17.16 23.03 5.62
CA ASN A 476 -16.71 22.72 4.28
C ASN A 476 -17.94 22.67 3.33
N ARG A 477 -18.06 23.64 2.42
CA ARG A 477 -19.20 23.75 1.49
C ARG A 477 -19.23 22.64 0.46
N ASP A 478 -18.09 22.03 0.13
CA ASP A 478 -18.01 20.91 -0.85
C ASP A 478 -18.88 19.73 -0.45
N ALA A 479 -19.26 19.64 0.82
CA ALA A 479 -20.15 18.59 1.33
C ALA A 479 -21.63 18.83 1.09
N TYR A 480 -22.04 19.99 0.68
CA TYR A 480 -23.42 20.43 0.60
C TYR A 480 -23.78 20.98 -0.78
N GLU A 481 -25.03 20.87 -1.16
CA GLU A 481 -25.56 21.63 -2.28
C GLU A 481 -25.75 23.12 -1.91
N GLU A 482 -25.70 24.02 -2.90
CA GLU A 482 -25.77 25.47 -2.65
C GLU A 482 -26.97 25.93 -1.79
N PRO A 483 -28.21 25.42 -1.96
CA PRO A 483 -29.33 25.78 -1.09
C PRO A 483 -29.12 25.36 0.37
N GLU A 484 -28.43 24.25 0.61
CA GLU A 484 -28.22 23.67 1.95
C GLU A 484 -27.21 24.47 2.75
N TRP A 485 -25.99 24.68 2.18
CA TRP A 485 -24.98 25.46 2.91
C TRP A 485 -25.40 26.92 3.08
N THR A 486 -26.12 27.51 2.13
CA THR A 486 -26.64 28.88 2.25
C THR A 486 -27.64 28.99 3.41
N ALA A 487 -28.56 28.02 3.56
CA ALA A 487 -29.50 27.98 4.67
C ALA A 487 -28.81 27.75 6.03
N LEU A 488 -27.80 26.86 6.06
CA LEU A 488 -26.98 26.59 7.24
C LEU A 488 -26.26 27.85 7.71
N GLU A 489 -25.51 28.48 6.83
CA GLU A 489 -24.73 29.69 7.16
C GLU A 489 -25.61 30.88 7.56
N LYS A 490 -26.76 31.06 6.89
CA LYS A 490 -27.73 32.06 7.30
C LYS A 490 -28.21 31.83 8.73
N SER A 491 -28.53 30.59 9.11
CA SER A 491 -28.97 30.24 10.46
C SER A 491 -27.85 30.47 11.49
N VAL A 492 -26.58 30.15 11.12
CA VAL A 492 -25.42 30.43 12.00
C VAL A 492 -25.25 31.93 12.21
N GLN A 493 -25.33 32.75 11.14
CA GLN A 493 -25.20 34.21 11.23
C GLN A 493 -26.33 34.86 12.02
N GLU A 494 -27.57 34.42 11.79
CA GLU A 494 -28.75 34.92 12.53
C GLU A 494 -28.63 34.62 14.03
N TYR A 495 -28.10 33.46 14.41
CA TYR A 495 -27.96 33.08 15.80
C TYR A 495 -26.76 33.74 16.49
N THR A 496 -25.61 33.81 15.82
CA THR A 496 -24.36 34.27 16.43
C THR A 496 -24.09 35.76 16.23
N GLY A 497 -24.62 36.35 15.16
CA GLY A 497 -24.28 37.72 14.72
C GLY A 497 -22.85 37.87 14.19
N VAL A 498 -22.14 36.76 13.98
CA VAL A 498 -20.73 36.76 13.57
C VAL A 498 -20.59 36.78 12.05
N THR A 499 -19.69 37.60 11.54
CA THR A 499 -19.30 37.59 10.13
C THR A 499 -18.23 36.51 9.93
N PRO A 500 -18.40 35.59 8.97
CA PRO A 500 -17.44 34.51 8.75
C PRO A 500 -16.15 34.95 8.07
N VAL A 501 -15.08 34.19 8.28
CA VAL A 501 -13.92 34.15 7.40
C VAL A 501 -14.25 33.15 6.28
N VAL A 502 -14.06 33.53 5.02
CA VAL A 502 -14.34 32.69 3.85
C VAL A 502 -13.06 32.52 3.04
N SER A 503 -12.78 31.30 2.55
CA SER A 503 -11.62 31.04 1.69
C SER A 503 -11.73 31.78 0.35
N ASN A 504 -10.61 32.00 -0.33
CA ASN A 504 -10.59 32.75 -1.60
C ASN A 504 -11.33 32.03 -2.73
N ASP A 505 -11.40 30.71 -2.67
CA ASP A 505 -12.16 29.83 -3.58
C ASP A 505 -13.60 29.56 -3.11
N GLU A 506 -14.02 30.21 -2.02
CA GLU A 506 -15.37 30.12 -1.43
C GLU A 506 -15.76 28.73 -0.90
N ARG A 507 -14.83 27.75 -0.80
CA ARG A 507 -15.12 26.40 -0.32
C ARG A 507 -15.23 26.30 1.20
N LEU A 508 -14.38 27.04 1.92
CA LEU A 508 -14.20 26.90 3.37
C LEU A 508 -14.73 28.14 4.09
N VAL A 509 -15.45 27.92 5.18
CA VAL A 509 -16.05 28.98 5.99
C VAL A 509 -15.76 28.75 7.46
N PHE A 510 -15.43 29.82 8.17
CA PHE A 510 -15.12 29.76 9.60
C PHE A 510 -15.83 30.86 10.38
N TYR A 511 -16.44 30.50 11.51
CA TYR A 511 -17.08 31.41 12.46
C TYR A 511 -16.37 31.33 13.81
N LYS A 512 -15.87 32.47 14.31
CA LYS A 512 -15.39 32.57 15.68
C LYS A 512 -16.60 32.70 16.60
N LEU A 513 -16.77 31.79 17.55
CA LEU A 513 -17.95 31.73 18.42
C LEU A 513 -17.72 32.42 19.78
N ARG A 514 -16.44 32.50 20.23
CA ARG A 514 -16.05 33.20 21.44
C ARG A 514 -14.54 33.64 21.42
#